data_0670b62b289d25ac1c3772ac76f94de4
#
_entry.id   0670b62b289d25ac1c3772ac76f94de4
#
_cell.length_a   1.000
_cell.length_b   1.000
_cell.length_c   1.000
_cell.angle_alpha   90.00
_cell.angle_beta   90.00
_cell.angle_gamma   90.00
#
_symmetry.space_group_name_H-M   'P 1'
#
loop_
_entity.id
_entity.type
_entity.pdbx_description
1 polymer ?
#
loop_
_entity_poly.entity_id
_entity_poly.type
_entity_poly.pdbx_seq_one_letter_code
_entity_poly.pdbx_strand_id
1 'polypeptide(L)'
;MTVCESFFRWTLSSNDAFWARMSENEAIGMIAGNGIYPAIFARAARKAGVGRLAAATFHDETDPGIEELVDSVSWMRVGQLSKMIKFFNREGIDRAVMVGQIAPKSLFDLRPDMRTLILLGRLKERNAESIFSGIADELAKDGIELIAATTYLDHLLPDPGHLCGPGPDKRLEEEAAFGFRIAKETSRLDIGQTVVVRKGTVLAVEAFEGTNAAIRRGGELGQGKAVVVKVSKPNQDLRFDVPCIGPETIKIAAEAGVKAVVVESGSTLLLDKEQIAVLANELKVTVYAH
;
A
#
# COMPACT_ATOMS: atom_id res chain seq x y z
N MET A 1 -17.58 51.94 24.43
CA MET A 1 -18.07 50.57 24.66
C MET A 1 -17.15 49.64 23.92
N THR A 2 -16.28 49.00 24.66
CA THR A 2 -15.07 48.30 24.22
C THR A 2 -15.40 46.84 24.05
N VAL A 3 -15.25 46.31 22.85
CA VAL A 3 -15.38 44.87 22.55
C VAL A 3 -13.99 44.23 22.63
N CYS A 4 -13.89 43.27 23.51
CA CYS A 4 -12.70 42.51 23.86
C CYS A 4 -12.35 41.54 22.72
N GLU A 5 -11.26 41.78 21.99
CA GLU A 5 -10.63 40.82 21.10
C GLU A 5 -9.72 39.88 21.92
N SER A 6 -10.20 38.69 22.21
CA SER A 6 -9.38 37.62 22.77
C SER A 6 -8.67 36.89 21.65
N PHE A 7 -7.41 37.25 21.41
CA PHE A 7 -6.48 36.50 20.59
C PHE A 7 -6.21 35.10 21.20
N PHE A 8 -6.72 34.06 20.59
CA PHE A 8 -6.30 32.69 20.85
C PHE A 8 -4.91 32.50 20.23
N ARG A 9 -3.89 32.69 21.06
CA ARG A 9 -2.52 32.32 20.73
C ARG A 9 -2.36 30.82 20.92
N TRP A 10 -2.42 30.05 19.83
CA TRP A 10 -1.98 28.67 19.84
C TRP A 10 -0.47 28.67 20.02
N THR A 11 -0.01 28.42 21.23
CA THR A 11 1.38 28.04 21.49
C THR A 11 1.52 26.59 21.11
N LEU A 12 2.26 26.31 20.02
CA LEU A 12 2.75 24.98 19.70
C LEU A 12 3.39 24.40 20.96
N SER A 13 3.00 23.19 21.35
CA SER A 13 3.61 22.55 22.52
C SER A 13 5.10 22.32 22.26
N SER A 14 5.89 22.28 23.32
CA SER A 14 7.33 22.00 23.21
C SER A 14 7.62 20.65 22.53
N ASN A 15 6.66 19.72 22.57
CA ASN A 15 6.66 18.46 21.84
C ASN A 15 6.51 18.66 20.34
N ASP A 16 5.59 19.51 19.87
CA ASP A 16 5.37 19.73 18.43
C ASP A 16 6.59 20.38 17.78
N ALA A 17 7.26 21.31 18.48
CA ALA A 17 8.50 21.92 18.03
C ALA A 17 9.70 20.95 18.06
N PHE A 18 9.71 19.99 18.99
CA PHE A 18 10.70 18.92 19.04
C PHE A 18 10.54 17.93 17.88
N TRP A 19 9.33 17.48 17.61
CA TRP A 19 9.04 16.60 16.48
C TRP A 19 9.29 17.30 15.13
N ALA A 20 8.95 18.57 14.98
CA ALA A 20 9.21 19.36 13.78
C ALA A 20 10.72 19.50 13.50
N ARG A 21 11.56 19.71 14.53
CA ARG A 21 13.04 19.78 14.37
C ARG A 21 13.69 18.43 14.08
N MET A 22 13.12 17.32 14.55
CA MET A 22 13.62 15.99 14.23
C MET A 22 13.34 15.64 12.76
N SER A 23 12.24 16.09 12.19
CA SER A 23 11.85 15.80 10.81
C SER A 23 12.68 16.56 9.75
N GLU A 24 13.17 17.76 10.03
CA GLU A 24 13.97 18.55 9.08
C GLU A 24 15.34 17.93 8.74
N ASN A 25 15.88 17.09 9.60
CA ASN A 25 17.14 16.36 9.38
C ASN A 25 16.92 14.87 9.06
N GLU A 26 15.69 14.39 9.02
CA GLU A 26 15.39 12.99 8.75
C GLU A 26 15.65 12.65 7.28
N ALA A 27 16.45 11.59 7.06
CA ALA A 27 16.70 11.04 5.74
C ALA A 27 16.02 9.66 5.62
N ILE A 28 15.17 9.50 4.61
CA ILE A 28 14.45 8.24 4.38
C ILE A 28 14.83 7.66 3.03
N GLY A 29 15.20 6.37 3.04
CA GLY A 29 15.36 5.56 1.85
C GLY A 29 14.00 5.03 1.37
N MET A 30 13.79 5.00 0.09
CA MET A 30 12.58 4.44 -0.50
C MET A 30 12.95 3.34 -1.49
N ILE A 31 12.48 2.12 -1.24
CA ILE A 31 12.52 1.02 -2.20
C ILE A 31 11.23 1.13 -3.01
N ALA A 32 11.34 1.73 -4.19
CA ALA A 32 10.19 2.17 -4.98
C ALA A 32 9.83 1.13 -6.06
N GLY A 33 8.73 0.44 -5.87
CA GLY A 33 8.14 -0.47 -6.85
C GLY A 33 7.23 0.25 -7.85
N ASN A 34 6.34 -0.50 -8.47
CA ASN A 34 5.36 -0.06 -9.45
C ASN A 34 4.14 0.61 -8.79
N GLY A 35 3.40 1.40 -9.58
CA GLY A 35 2.14 2.04 -9.20
C GLY A 35 2.32 3.42 -8.60
N ILE A 36 1.21 3.99 -8.12
CA ILE A 36 1.15 5.37 -7.61
C ILE A 36 1.65 5.51 -6.17
N TYR A 37 1.82 4.39 -5.45
CA TYR A 37 2.17 4.37 -4.04
C TYR A 37 3.51 5.08 -3.74
N PRO A 38 4.61 4.86 -4.50
CA PRO A 38 5.86 5.58 -4.28
C PRO A 38 5.71 7.11 -4.33
N ALA A 39 4.97 7.62 -5.31
CA ALA A 39 4.73 9.05 -5.45
C ALA A 39 3.88 9.63 -4.30
N ILE A 40 2.86 8.89 -3.85
CA ILE A 40 2.03 9.28 -2.71
C ILE A 40 2.87 9.33 -1.44
N PHE A 41 3.68 8.29 -1.20
CA PHE A 41 4.59 8.25 -0.04
C PHE A 41 5.57 9.43 -0.05
N ALA A 42 6.23 9.69 -1.18
CA ALA A 42 7.19 10.79 -1.30
C ALA A 42 6.55 12.14 -0.95
N ARG A 43 5.36 12.43 -1.48
CA ARG A 43 4.62 13.67 -1.15
C ARG A 43 4.22 13.74 0.32
N ALA A 44 3.75 12.63 0.90
CA ALA A 44 3.37 12.57 2.31
C ALA A 44 4.57 12.75 3.25
N ALA A 45 5.70 12.11 2.96
CA ALA A 45 6.94 12.26 3.70
C ALA A 45 7.44 13.72 3.65
N ARG A 46 7.40 14.37 2.48
CA ARG A 46 7.72 15.81 2.37
C ARG A 46 6.78 16.68 3.20
N LYS A 47 5.47 16.40 3.15
CA LYS A 47 4.48 17.12 3.96
C LYS A 47 4.70 16.93 5.47
N ALA A 48 5.19 15.75 5.87
CA ALA A 48 5.57 15.45 7.25
C ALA A 48 6.91 16.09 7.69
N GLY A 49 7.66 16.74 6.76
CA GLY A 49 8.88 17.44 7.06
C GLY A 49 10.16 16.61 6.84
N VAL A 50 10.09 15.45 6.19
CA VAL A 50 11.28 14.68 5.83
C VAL A 50 12.19 15.51 4.94
N GLY A 51 13.41 15.78 5.43
CA GLY A 51 14.38 16.66 4.78
C GLY A 51 15.01 16.02 3.54
N ARG A 52 15.24 14.72 3.56
CA ARG A 52 15.91 14.01 2.46
C ARG A 52 15.22 12.70 2.11
N LEU A 53 14.97 12.49 0.80
CA LEU A 53 14.46 11.24 0.25
C LEU A 53 15.41 10.67 -0.78
N ALA A 54 15.83 9.40 -0.62
CA ALA A 54 16.67 8.69 -1.57
C ALA A 54 15.93 7.45 -2.09
N ALA A 55 15.70 7.36 -3.41
CA ALA A 55 14.93 6.28 -4.00
C ALA A 55 15.81 5.25 -4.73
N ALA A 56 15.71 4.00 -4.30
CA ALA A 56 16.12 2.83 -5.06
C ALA A 56 14.97 2.42 -5.97
N THR A 57 15.17 2.56 -7.28
CA THR A 57 14.16 2.40 -8.33
C THR A 57 14.50 1.23 -9.24
N PHE A 58 13.49 0.62 -9.83
CA PHE A 58 13.66 -0.57 -10.65
C PHE A 58 13.25 -0.30 -12.10
N HIS A 59 14.14 -0.62 -13.04
CA HIS A 59 13.81 -0.59 -14.46
C HIS A 59 12.58 -1.45 -14.74
N ASP A 60 11.71 -0.98 -15.60
CA ASP A 60 10.46 -1.64 -16.03
C ASP A 60 9.39 -1.79 -14.93
N GLU A 61 9.63 -1.25 -13.72
CA GLU A 61 8.69 -1.27 -12.60
C GLU A 61 8.33 0.14 -12.12
N THR A 62 9.31 0.93 -11.71
CA THR A 62 9.10 2.23 -11.09
C THR A 62 8.78 3.30 -12.14
N ASP A 63 7.78 4.14 -11.87
CA ASP A 63 7.47 5.31 -12.70
C ASP A 63 8.63 6.31 -12.64
N PRO A 64 9.20 6.72 -13.80
CA PRO A 64 10.29 7.70 -13.86
C PRO A 64 9.95 9.06 -13.22
N GLY A 65 8.68 9.45 -13.15
CA GLY A 65 8.24 10.68 -12.50
C GLY A 65 8.61 10.76 -11.00
N ILE A 66 9.06 9.65 -10.40
CA ILE A 66 9.58 9.65 -9.03
C ILE A 66 10.82 10.54 -8.86
N GLU A 67 11.61 10.72 -9.92
CA GLU A 67 12.82 11.55 -9.88
C GLU A 67 12.54 13.01 -9.50
N GLU A 68 11.35 13.52 -9.81
CA GLU A 68 10.93 14.89 -9.48
C GLU A 68 10.53 15.04 -7.99
N LEU A 69 10.33 13.93 -7.28
CA LEU A 69 9.80 13.91 -5.91
C LEU A 69 10.86 13.61 -4.85
N VAL A 70 12.06 13.20 -5.25
CA VAL A 70 13.13 12.76 -4.34
C VAL A 70 14.45 13.49 -4.63
N ASP A 71 15.38 13.48 -3.68
CA ASP A 71 16.66 14.20 -3.81
C ASP A 71 17.74 13.39 -4.55
N SER A 72 17.64 12.06 -4.48
CA SER A 72 18.58 11.16 -5.16
C SER A 72 17.90 9.88 -5.59
N VAL A 73 18.30 9.38 -6.75
CA VAL A 73 17.75 8.17 -7.38
C VAL A 73 18.88 7.22 -7.78
N SER A 74 18.66 5.93 -7.61
CA SER A 74 19.50 4.89 -8.17
C SER A 74 18.67 3.85 -8.91
N TRP A 75 18.74 3.89 -10.25
CA TRP A 75 18.12 2.88 -11.10
C TRP A 75 18.88 1.57 -11.06
N MET A 76 18.14 0.49 -10.84
CA MET A 76 18.70 -0.86 -10.76
C MET A 76 17.72 -1.91 -11.31
N ARG A 77 18.17 -3.14 -11.40
CA ARG A 77 17.30 -4.27 -11.69
C ARG A 77 16.86 -4.94 -10.40
N VAL A 78 15.68 -5.56 -10.43
CA VAL A 78 15.21 -6.38 -9.30
C VAL A 78 16.24 -7.47 -9.00
N GLY A 79 16.61 -7.61 -7.72
CA GLY A 79 17.63 -8.56 -7.27
C GLY A 79 19.04 -7.97 -7.12
N GLN A 80 19.26 -6.67 -7.32
CA GLN A 80 20.56 -6.01 -7.08
C GLN A 80 20.67 -5.45 -5.65
N LEU A 81 20.54 -6.32 -4.64
CA LEU A 81 20.50 -5.96 -3.22
C LEU A 81 21.78 -5.24 -2.74
N SER A 82 22.95 -5.70 -3.17
CA SER A 82 24.22 -5.04 -2.82
C SER A 82 24.32 -3.62 -3.39
N LYS A 83 23.78 -3.38 -4.60
CA LYS A 83 23.74 -2.05 -5.21
C LYS A 83 22.82 -1.12 -4.41
N MET A 84 21.66 -1.61 -4.02
CA MET A 84 20.69 -0.88 -3.21
C MET A 84 21.28 -0.46 -1.85
N ILE A 85 21.86 -1.40 -1.13
CA ILE A 85 22.48 -1.13 0.19
C ILE A 85 23.63 -0.14 0.06
N LYS A 86 24.52 -0.29 -0.93
CA LYS A 86 25.61 0.65 -1.18
C LYS A 86 25.09 2.06 -1.50
N PHE A 87 24.01 2.15 -2.24
CA PHE A 87 23.35 3.41 -2.55
C PHE A 87 22.84 4.08 -1.27
N PHE A 88 22.07 3.37 -0.45
CA PHE A 88 21.53 3.92 0.80
C PHE A 88 22.63 4.33 1.78
N ASN A 89 23.67 3.53 1.93
CA ASN A 89 24.81 3.88 2.80
C ASN A 89 25.54 5.14 2.29
N ARG A 90 25.74 5.30 0.98
CA ARG A 90 26.32 6.50 0.38
C ARG A 90 25.48 7.75 0.63
N GLU A 91 24.15 7.60 0.61
CA GLU A 91 23.20 8.68 0.87
C GLU A 91 22.98 8.95 2.38
N GLY A 92 23.61 8.17 3.26
CA GLY A 92 23.48 8.31 4.72
C GLY A 92 22.11 7.88 5.24
N ILE A 93 21.49 6.91 4.59
CA ILE A 93 20.17 6.37 4.94
C ILE A 93 20.33 5.28 5.99
N ASP A 94 19.68 5.45 7.14
CA ASP A 94 19.56 4.47 8.22
C ASP A 94 18.13 3.92 8.40
N ARG A 95 17.13 4.54 7.73
CA ARG A 95 15.73 4.10 7.72
C ARG A 95 15.19 4.06 6.30
N ALA A 96 14.54 2.98 5.93
CA ALA A 96 13.96 2.82 4.59
C ALA A 96 12.52 2.32 4.66
N VAL A 97 11.75 2.60 3.61
CA VAL A 97 10.40 2.05 3.38
C VAL A 97 10.40 1.25 2.09
N MET A 98 9.49 0.27 2.01
CA MET A 98 9.22 -0.45 0.78
C MET A 98 7.80 -0.13 0.31
N VAL A 99 7.67 0.55 -0.83
CA VAL A 99 6.39 1.06 -1.34
C VAL A 99 6.22 0.73 -2.82
N GLY A 100 5.00 0.34 -3.18
CA GLY A 100 4.67 -0.12 -4.54
C GLY A 100 4.79 -1.64 -4.69
N GLN A 101 4.50 -2.13 -5.88
CA GLN A 101 4.55 -3.56 -6.20
C GLN A 101 5.77 -3.89 -7.05
N ILE A 102 6.23 -5.13 -6.96
CA ILE A 102 7.10 -5.77 -7.97
C ILE A 102 6.25 -6.81 -8.69
N ALA A 103 6.15 -6.70 -10.01
CA ALA A 103 5.34 -7.63 -10.79
C ALA A 103 5.85 -9.06 -10.63
N PRO A 104 4.95 -10.07 -10.46
CA PRO A 104 5.36 -11.47 -10.29
C PRO A 104 6.28 -11.97 -11.41
N LYS A 105 6.07 -11.52 -12.66
CA LYS A 105 6.94 -11.85 -13.79
C LYS A 105 8.39 -11.41 -13.59
N SER A 106 8.59 -10.25 -12.94
CA SER A 106 9.93 -9.70 -12.68
C SER A 106 10.70 -10.49 -11.61
N LEU A 107 9.99 -11.31 -10.81
CA LEU A 107 10.61 -12.27 -9.90
C LEU A 107 11.21 -13.49 -10.62
N PHE A 108 10.76 -13.78 -11.85
CA PHE A 108 11.34 -14.85 -12.69
C PHE A 108 12.51 -14.36 -13.56
N ASP A 109 12.57 -13.05 -13.88
CA ASP A 109 13.64 -12.42 -14.66
C ASP A 109 14.71 -11.75 -13.78
N LEU A 110 14.87 -12.24 -12.56
CA LEU A 110 15.86 -11.74 -11.62
C LEU A 110 17.28 -11.85 -12.21
N ARG A 111 18.03 -10.76 -12.13
CA ARG A 111 19.50 -10.79 -12.29
C ARG A 111 20.14 -10.56 -10.92
N PRO A 112 20.07 -11.57 -10.05
CA PRO A 112 20.49 -11.43 -8.67
C PRO A 112 21.99 -11.21 -8.58
N ASP A 113 22.41 -10.30 -7.70
CA ASP A 113 23.80 -10.24 -7.29
C ASP A 113 24.12 -11.36 -6.29
N MET A 114 25.41 -11.50 -5.92
CA MET A 114 25.86 -12.58 -5.03
C MET A 114 25.13 -12.56 -3.67
N ARG A 115 24.82 -11.37 -3.15
CA ARG A 115 24.12 -11.23 -1.88
C ARG A 115 22.69 -11.74 -1.97
N THR A 116 21.99 -11.39 -3.04
CA THR A 116 20.65 -11.91 -3.32
C THR A 116 20.65 -13.41 -3.54
N LEU A 117 21.65 -13.96 -4.25
CA LEU A 117 21.78 -15.42 -4.44
C LEU A 117 21.96 -16.15 -3.10
N ILE A 118 22.82 -15.63 -2.22
CA ILE A 118 23.04 -16.20 -0.89
C ILE A 118 21.75 -16.10 -0.05
N LEU A 119 21.04 -14.96 -0.09
CA LEU A 119 19.76 -14.79 0.57
C LEU A 119 18.77 -15.87 0.11
N LEU A 120 18.51 -15.94 -1.19
CA LEU A 120 17.57 -16.92 -1.77
C LEU A 120 17.95 -18.38 -1.48
N GLY A 121 19.24 -18.67 -1.40
CA GLY A 121 19.75 -20.01 -1.04
C GLY A 121 19.50 -20.40 0.42
N ARG A 122 19.29 -19.45 1.31
CA ARG A 122 19.02 -19.68 2.74
C ARG A 122 17.53 -19.81 3.06
N LEU A 123 16.64 -19.33 2.17
CA LEU A 123 15.20 -19.40 2.39
C LEU A 123 14.71 -20.83 2.22
N LYS A 124 13.96 -21.33 3.22
CA LYS A 124 13.26 -22.61 3.15
C LYS A 124 12.09 -22.58 2.19
N GLU A 125 11.37 -21.47 2.23
CA GLU A 125 10.23 -21.17 1.35
C GLU A 125 10.55 -19.91 0.55
N ARG A 126 10.16 -19.88 -0.72
CA ARG A 126 10.42 -18.74 -1.62
C ARG A 126 9.12 -18.02 -1.96
N ASN A 127 8.31 -17.74 -0.95
CA ASN A 127 7.15 -16.87 -1.08
C ASN A 127 7.56 -15.39 -0.89
N ALA A 128 6.66 -14.48 -1.21
CA ALA A 128 6.93 -13.04 -1.14
C ALA A 128 7.32 -12.60 0.28
N GLU A 129 6.64 -13.11 1.29
CA GLU A 129 6.87 -12.76 2.68
C GLU A 129 8.27 -13.13 3.15
N SER A 130 8.72 -14.36 2.87
CA SER A 130 10.06 -14.83 3.25
C SER A 130 11.17 -14.07 2.51
N ILE A 131 10.95 -13.73 1.23
CA ILE A 131 11.91 -12.93 0.44
C ILE A 131 12.03 -11.52 1.00
N PHE A 132 10.91 -10.85 1.26
CA PHE A 132 10.93 -9.46 1.77
C PHE A 132 11.44 -9.38 3.21
N SER A 133 11.09 -10.34 4.08
CA SER A 133 11.68 -10.46 5.42
C SER A 133 13.20 -10.65 5.34
N GLY A 134 13.66 -11.50 4.45
CA GLY A 134 15.09 -11.68 4.23
C GLY A 134 15.81 -10.44 3.71
N ILE A 135 15.15 -9.64 2.86
CA ILE A 135 15.68 -8.34 2.41
C ILE A 135 15.78 -7.38 3.59
N ALA A 136 14.74 -7.32 4.46
CA ALA A 136 14.78 -6.50 5.67
C ALA A 136 15.94 -6.89 6.61
N ASP A 137 16.16 -8.18 6.80
CA ASP A 137 17.28 -8.70 7.61
C ASP A 137 18.65 -8.33 6.99
N GLU A 138 18.77 -8.38 5.67
CA GLU A 138 20.00 -7.98 4.98
C GLU A 138 20.25 -6.47 5.09
N LEU A 139 19.21 -5.62 5.00
CA LEU A 139 19.31 -4.18 5.23
C LEU A 139 19.76 -3.89 6.66
N ALA A 140 19.15 -4.56 7.65
CA ALA A 140 19.48 -4.37 9.07
C ALA A 140 20.97 -4.69 9.40
N LYS A 141 21.59 -5.66 8.72
CA LYS A 141 23.02 -5.99 8.87
C LYS A 141 23.93 -4.82 8.47
N ASP A 142 23.48 -3.95 7.58
CA ASP A 142 24.20 -2.76 7.14
C ASP A 142 23.70 -1.48 7.85
N GLY A 143 22.93 -1.62 8.93
CA GLY A 143 22.46 -0.50 9.76
C GLY A 143 21.24 0.23 9.16
N ILE A 144 20.53 -0.36 8.21
CA ILE A 144 19.34 0.23 7.57
C ILE A 144 18.10 -0.47 8.12
N GLU A 145 17.28 0.23 8.90
CA GLU A 145 16.01 -0.26 9.41
C GLU A 145 14.92 -0.15 8.36
N LEU A 146 14.25 -1.25 8.04
CA LEU A 146 13.03 -1.21 7.23
C LEU A 146 11.83 -0.90 8.13
N ILE A 147 11.27 0.32 7.98
CA ILE A 147 10.12 0.80 8.75
C ILE A 147 8.81 0.50 8.02
N ALA A 148 7.68 0.66 8.74
CA ALA A 148 6.36 0.41 8.17
C ALA A 148 6.09 1.28 6.93
N ALA A 149 5.61 0.68 5.86
CA ALA A 149 5.27 1.37 4.62
C ALA A 149 4.06 2.32 4.77
N THR A 150 3.30 2.20 5.86
CA THR A 150 2.22 3.12 6.25
C THR A 150 2.71 4.40 6.93
N THR A 151 4.00 4.51 7.27
CA THR A 151 4.59 5.69 7.90
C THR A 151 4.22 6.95 7.10
N TYR A 152 3.77 8.01 7.78
CA TYR A 152 3.23 9.26 7.22
C TYR A 152 1.89 9.13 6.47
N LEU A 153 1.26 7.96 6.42
CA LEU A 153 0.07 7.69 5.60
C LEU A 153 -1.19 7.39 6.42
N ASP A 154 -1.20 7.63 7.72
CA ASP A 154 -2.36 7.38 8.60
C ASP A 154 -3.64 8.04 8.07
N HIS A 155 -3.51 9.22 7.45
CA HIS A 155 -4.62 9.96 6.84
C HIS A 155 -5.24 9.23 5.63
N LEU A 156 -4.61 8.19 5.10
CA LEU A 156 -5.14 7.36 4.00
C LEU A 156 -5.87 6.10 4.50
N LEU A 157 -5.81 5.80 5.80
CA LEU A 157 -6.58 4.74 6.40
C LEU A 157 -8.04 5.18 6.58
N PRO A 158 -9.02 4.39 6.17
CA PRO A 158 -10.43 4.76 6.31
C PRO A 158 -10.98 4.46 7.70
N ASP A 159 -11.84 5.34 8.18
CA ASP A 159 -12.75 5.05 9.28
C ASP A 159 -13.87 4.09 8.82
N PRO A 160 -14.50 3.32 9.74
CA PRO A 160 -15.61 2.45 9.40
C PRO A 160 -16.80 3.21 8.78
N GLY A 161 -17.47 2.59 7.81
CA GLY A 161 -18.71 3.10 7.22
C GLY A 161 -18.60 3.41 5.72
N HIS A 162 -19.57 4.17 5.22
CA HIS A 162 -19.63 4.59 3.82
C HIS A 162 -18.56 5.66 3.52
N LEU A 163 -17.76 5.43 2.48
CA LEU A 163 -16.68 6.34 2.11
C LEU A 163 -17.04 7.22 0.91
N CYS A 164 -17.52 6.61 -0.17
CA CYS A 164 -17.93 7.33 -1.38
C CYS A 164 -18.73 6.43 -2.34
N GLY A 165 -19.24 7.02 -3.43
CA GLY A 165 -20.13 6.35 -4.37
C GLY A 165 -21.58 6.29 -3.86
N PRO A 166 -22.44 5.45 -4.45
CA PRO A 166 -23.81 5.23 -3.96
C PRO A 166 -23.84 4.74 -2.51
N GLY A 167 -24.79 5.21 -1.72
CA GLY A 167 -24.95 4.77 -0.33
C GLY A 167 -25.22 3.26 -0.23
N PRO A 168 -24.70 2.58 0.81
CA PRO A 168 -24.97 1.17 1.04
C PRO A 168 -26.43 0.95 1.44
N ASP A 169 -27.01 -0.17 1.00
CA ASP A 169 -28.25 -0.71 1.52
C ASP A 169 -27.96 -1.84 2.53
N LYS A 170 -28.95 -2.24 3.31
CA LYS A 170 -28.83 -3.31 4.31
C LYS A 170 -28.26 -4.61 3.71
N ARG A 171 -28.60 -4.90 2.47
CA ARG A 171 -28.12 -6.09 1.78
C ARG A 171 -26.64 -6.00 1.45
N LEU A 172 -26.15 -4.81 1.07
CA LEU A 172 -24.72 -4.59 0.86
C LEU A 172 -23.94 -4.82 2.16
N GLU A 173 -24.46 -4.32 3.28
CA GLU A 173 -23.81 -4.52 4.60
C GLU A 173 -23.77 -6.00 4.98
N GLU A 174 -24.83 -6.76 4.73
CA GLU A 174 -24.86 -8.22 4.96
C GLU A 174 -23.87 -8.97 4.04
N GLU A 175 -23.78 -8.58 2.76
CA GLU A 175 -22.81 -9.15 1.82
C GLU A 175 -21.36 -8.75 2.18
N ALA A 176 -21.12 -7.53 2.65
CA ALA A 176 -19.84 -7.06 3.15
C ALA A 176 -19.37 -7.89 4.35
N ALA A 177 -20.24 -8.06 5.36
CA ALA A 177 -19.92 -8.86 6.55
C ALA A 177 -19.65 -10.34 6.21
N PHE A 178 -20.45 -10.92 5.28
CA PHE A 178 -20.19 -12.28 4.78
C PHE A 178 -18.82 -12.38 4.10
N GLY A 179 -18.56 -11.48 3.13
CA GLY A 179 -17.30 -11.46 2.38
C GLY A 179 -16.10 -11.20 3.29
N PHE A 180 -16.23 -10.30 4.26
CA PHE A 180 -15.19 -10.00 5.23
C PHE A 180 -14.74 -11.25 6.00
N ARG A 181 -15.70 -12.01 6.54
CA ARG A 181 -15.40 -13.27 7.25
C ARG A 181 -14.66 -14.26 6.33
N ILE A 182 -15.11 -14.43 5.09
CA ILE A 182 -14.44 -15.34 4.14
C ILE A 182 -13.04 -14.84 3.80
N ALA A 183 -12.88 -13.54 3.51
CA ALA A 183 -11.59 -12.94 3.18
C ALA A 183 -10.58 -13.08 4.33
N LYS A 184 -11.01 -12.91 5.58
CA LYS A 184 -10.15 -13.15 6.76
C LYS A 184 -9.69 -14.61 6.84
N GLU A 185 -10.55 -15.59 6.57
CA GLU A 185 -10.15 -17.00 6.59
C GLU A 185 -9.21 -17.36 5.43
N THR A 186 -9.49 -16.89 4.21
CA THR A 186 -8.60 -17.16 3.07
C THR A 186 -7.23 -16.47 3.23
N SER A 187 -7.22 -15.29 3.82
CA SER A 187 -5.96 -14.58 4.13
C SER A 187 -5.16 -15.26 5.23
N ARG A 188 -5.82 -15.84 6.25
CA ARG A 188 -5.18 -16.63 7.30
C ARG A 188 -4.49 -17.89 6.76
N LEU A 189 -5.03 -18.46 5.67
CA LEU A 189 -4.44 -19.60 4.97
C LEU A 189 -3.37 -19.20 3.94
N ASP A 190 -3.04 -17.92 3.85
CA ASP A 190 -2.12 -17.35 2.85
C ASP A 190 -2.50 -17.65 1.39
N ILE A 191 -3.81 -17.82 1.12
CA ILE A 191 -4.34 -18.04 -0.24
C ILE A 191 -4.43 -16.69 -0.97
N GLY A 192 -5.06 -15.70 -0.31
CA GLY A 192 -5.26 -14.36 -0.83
C GLY A 192 -6.16 -13.53 0.10
N GLN A 193 -6.14 -12.23 -0.08
CA GLN A 193 -6.79 -11.27 0.82
C GLN A 193 -8.00 -10.56 0.18
N THR A 194 -8.39 -10.96 -1.02
CA THR A 194 -9.56 -10.42 -1.73
C THR A 194 -10.52 -11.53 -2.10
N VAL A 195 -11.79 -11.32 -1.81
CA VAL A 195 -12.86 -12.22 -2.25
C VAL A 195 -13.93 -11.43 -2.99
N VAL A 196 -14.61 -12.08 -3.93
CA VAL A 196 -15.77 -11.54 -4.62
C VAL A 196 -16.98 -12.38 -4.25
N VAL A 197 -18.02 -11.73 -3.75
CA VAL A 197 -19.21 -12.41 -3.21
C VAL A 197 -20.50 -11.87 -3.83
N ARG A 198 -21.55 -12.66 -3.77
CA ARG A 198 -22.93 -12.27 -4.11
C ARG A 198 -23.92 -13.18 -3.42
N LYS A 199 -24.92 -12.62 -2.74
CA LYS A 199 -26.03 -13.35 -2.09
C LYS A 199 -25.55 -14.52 -1.20
N GLY A 200 -24.53 -14.30 -0.39
CA GLY A 200 -23.97 -15.33 0.49
C GLY A 200 -23.18 -16.42 -0.23
N THR A 201 -22.82 -16.21 -1.52
CA THR A 201 -22.00 -17.14 -2.29
C THR A 201 -20.67 -16.50 -2.65
N VAL A 202 -19.57 -17.24 -2.51
CA VAL A 202 -18.25 -16.84 -2.97
C VAL A 202 -18.15 -17.10 -4.48
N LEU A 203 -17.87 -16.06 -5.25
CA LEU A 203 -17.72 -16.13 -6.72
C LEU A 203 -16.26 -16.27 -7.13
N ALA A 204 -15.36 -15.58 -6.43
CA ALA A 204 -13.94 -15.66 -6.65
C ALA A 204 -13.17 -15.43 -5.34
N VAL A 205 -12.03 -16.09 -5.21
CA VAL A 205 -11.01 -15.86 -4.19
C VAL A 205 -9.75 -15.48 -4.95
N GLU A 206 -9.10 -14.38 -4.55
CA GLU A 206 -7.78 -14.03 -5.04
C GLU A 206 -6.77 -15.10 -4.63
N ALA A 207 -5.88 -15.46 -5.55
CA ALA A 207 -4.73 -16.30 -5.30
C ALA A 207 -3.52 -15.72 -6.04
N PHE A 208 -2.74 -16.53 -6.72
CA PHE A 208 -1.54 -16.11 -7.44
C PHE A 208 -1.80 -15.09 -8.57
N GLU A 209 -3.01 -15.10 -9.15
CA GLU A 209 -3.42 -14.20 -10.24
C GLU A 209 -3.51 -12.71 -9.81
N GLY A 210 -3.63 -12.44 -8.51
CA GLY A 210 -3.73 -11.11 -7.92
C GLY A 210 -5.13 -10.49 -7.95
N THR A 211 -5.30 -9.41 -7.20
CA THR A 211 -6.59 -8.73 -6.93
C THR A 211 -7.37 -8.40 -8.21
N ASN A 212 -6.72 -7.81 -9.21
CA ASN A 212 -7.42 -7.33 -10.42
C ASN A 212 -8.05 -8.46 -11.23
N ALA A 213 -7.35 -9.59 -11.37
CA ALA A 213 -7.87 -10.75 -12.08
C ALA A 213 -9.02 -11.43 -11.31
N ALA A 214 -8.91 -11.51 -9.99
CA ALA A 214 -9.97 -12.03 -9.13
C ALA A 214 -11.23 -11.16 -9.22
N ILE A 215 -11.11 -9.82 -9.25
CA ILE A 215 -12.24 -8.88 -9.42
C ILE A 215 -12.93 -9.11 -10.76
N ARG A 216 -12.18 -9.19 -11.88
CA ARG A 216 -12.76 -9.43 -13.22
C ARG A 216 -13.52 -10.74 -13.26
N ARG A 217 -12.90 -11.84 -12.83
CA ARG A 217 -13.52 -13.18 -12.80
C ARG A 217 -14.77 -13.22 -11.92
N GLY A 218 -14.70 -12.68 -10.71
CA GLY A 218 -15.84 -12.66 -9.79
C GLY A 218 -16.95 -11.71 -10.23
N GLY A 219 -16.61 -10.58 -10.83
CA GLY A 219 -17.56 -9.60 -11.36
C GLY A 219 -18.37 -10.16 -12.52
N GLU A 220 -17.73 -10.85 -13.48
CA GLU A 220 -18.39 -11.55 -14.58
C GLU A 220 -19.41 -12.57 -14.06
N LEU A 221 -19.00 -13.44 -13.12
CA LEU A 221 -19.90 -14.40 -12.47
C LEU A 221 -21.01 -13.71 -11.67
N GLY A 222 -20.74 -12.52 -11.18
CA GLY A 222 -21.66 -11.72 -10.37
C GLY A 222 -22.76 -11.01 -11.17
N GLN A 223 -22.71 -10.98 -12.51
CA GLN A 223 -23.75 -10.40 -13.38
C GLN A 223 -24.20 -8.99 -12.92
N GLY A 224 -23.26 -8.09 -12.70
CA GLY A 224 -23.51 -6.70 -12.34
C GLY A 224 -23.94 -6.45 -10.88
N LYS A 225 -23.82 -7.42 -9.97
CA LYS A 225 -24.28 -7.31 -8.57
C LYS A 225 -23.28 -7.90 -7.56
N ALA A 226 -22.04 -8.11 -7.96
CA ALA A 226 -20.99 -8.62 -7.08
C ALA A 226 -20.50 -7.55 -6.09
N VAL A 227 -19.99 -8.02 -4.97
CA VAL A 227 -19.28 -7.21 -3.96
C VAL A 227 -17.88 -7.76 -3.81
N VAL A 228 -16.89 -6.90 -3.95
CA VAL A 228 -15.49 -7.19 -3.67
C VAL A 228 -15.22 -6.86 -2.20
N VAL A 229 -14.53 -7.75 -1.49
CA VAL A 229 -14.08 -7.50 -0.12
C VAL A 229 -12.58 -7.76 -0.03
N LYS A 230 -11.83 -6.76 0.40
CA LYS A 230 -10.38 -6.82 0.58
C LYS A 230 -10.01 -6.52 2.02
N VAL A 231 -9.22 -7.41 2.60
CA VAL A 231 -8.82 -7.34 4.03
C VAL A 231 -7.30 -7.38 4.18
N SER A 232 -6.83 -7.12 5.39
CA SER A 232 -5.46 -7.40 5.81
C SER A 232 -5.33 -8.86 6.25
N LYS A 233 -4.14 -9.45 6.07
CA LYS A 233 -3.80 -10.75 6.65
C LYS A 233 -3.67 -10.63 8.16
N PRO A 234 -3.98 -11.68 8.94
CA PRO A 234 -3.59 -11.75 10.34
C PRO A 234 -2.05 -11.66 10.45
N ASN A 235 -1.55 -10.84 11.36
CA ASN A 235 -0.11 -10.62 11.57
C ASN A 235 0.65 -10.10 10.33
N GLN A 236 -0.03 -9.31 9.48
CA GLN A 236 0.56 -8.73 8.29
C GLN A 236 1.79 -7.88 8.63
N ASP A 237 2.89 -8.10 7.93
CA ASP A 237 4.09 -7.28 8.10
C ASP A 237 3.97 -5.98 7.31
N LEU A 238 3.59 -4.91 8.03
CA LEU A 238 3.37 -3.59 7.44
C LEU A 238 4.63 -2.94 6.85
N ARG A 239 5.80 -3.55 7.01
CA ARG A 239 7.03 -3.04 6.38
C ARG A 239 7.03 -3.20 4.87
N PHE A 240 6.31 -4.22 4.34
CA PHE A 240 6.33 -4.53 2.91
C PHE A 240 5.00 -5.08 2.35
N ASP A 241 4.07 -5.51 3.20
CA ASP A 241 2.77 -6.03 2.76
C ASP A 241 1.64 -5.18 3.38
N VAL A 242 1.22 -4.15 2.66
CA VAL A 242 0.13 -3.26 3.07
C VAL A 242 -1.01 -3.39 2.07
N PRO A 243 -2.20 -3.80 2.51
CA PRO A 243 -3.35 -3.82 1.63
C PRO A 243 -3.69 -2.41 1.19
N CYS A 244 -3.89 -2.23 -0.09
CA CYS A 244 -4.28 -0.95 -0.66
C CYS A 244 -5.30 -1.12 -1.78
N ILE A 245 -6.10 -0.08 -2.00
CA ILE A 245 -6.89 0.14 -3.21
C ILE A 245 -6.56 1.51 -3.78
N GLY A 246 -6.73 1.67 -5.08
CA GLY A 246 -6.52 2.92 -5.79
C GLY A 246 -7.57 3.14 -6.88
N PRO A 247 -7.46 4.22 -7.65
CA PRO A 247 -8.36 4.55 -8.76
C PRO A 247 -8.54 3.40 -9.75
N GLU A 248 -7.48 2.66 -10.03
CA GLU A 248 -7.51 1.51 -10.94
C GLU A 248 -8.41 0.38 -10.42
N THR A 249 -8.41 0.13 -9.11
CA THR A 249 -9.31 -0.86 -8.50
C THR A 249 -10.78 -0.52 -8.75
N ILE A 250 -11.15 0.76 -8.65
CA ILE A 250 -12.51 1.24 -8.88
C ILE A 250 -12.91 1.09 -10.36
N LYS A 251 -12.02 1.42 -11.28
CA LYS A 251 -12.26 1.23 -12.74
C LYS A 251 -12.50 -0.25 -13.07
N ILE A 252 -11.60 -1.12 -12.59
CA ILE A 252 -11.71 -2.57 -12.82
C ILE A 252 -12.99 -3.13 -12.20
N ALA A 253 -13.36 -2.69 -11.00
CA ALA A 253 -14.61 -3.08 -10.36
C ALA A 253 -15.83 -2.69 -11.20
N ALA A 254 -15.85 -1.45 -11.71
CA ALA A 254 -16.94 -0.96 -12.56
C ALA A 254 -17.02 -1.74 -13.89
N GLU A 255 -15.88 -1.93 -14.59
CA GLU A 255 -15.81 -2.70 -15.84
C GLU A 255 -16.29 -4.14 -15.66
N ALA A 256 -15.98 -4.75 -14.53
CA ALA A 256 -16.42 -6.09 -14.17
C ALA A 256 -17.89 -6.17 -13.68
N GLY A 257 -18.59 -5.03 -13.59
CA GLY A 257 -19.96 -4.99 -13.08
C GLY A 257 -20.07 -5.23 -11.58
N VAL A 258 -19.02 -4.93 -10.81
CA VAL A 258 -19.03 -4.96 -9.34
C VAL A 258 -19.76 -3.72 -8.83
N LYS A 259 -20.71 -3.90 -7.89
CA LYS A 259 -21.48 -2.79 -7.32
C LYS A 259 -20.80 -2.11 -6.13
N ALA A 260 -19.91 -2.83 -5.44
CA ALA A 260 -19.22 -2.29 -4.27
C ALA A 260 -17.85 -2.91 -4.07
N VAL A 261 -16.93 -2.07 -3.56
CA VAL A 261 -15.62 -2.44 -3.04
C VAL A 261 -15.62 -2.17 -1.55
N VAL A 262 -15.45 -3.21 -0.77
CA VAL A 262 -15.39 -3.18 0.69
C VAL A 262 -13.94 -3.38 1.11
N VAL A 263 -13.45 -2.54 2.02
CA VAL A 263 -12.09 -2.60 2.56
C VAL A 263 -12.13 -2.76 4.07
N GLU A 264 -11.06 -3.27 4.66
CA GLU A 264 -10.91 -3.29 6.11
C GLU A 264 -10.55 -1.90 6.63
N SER A 265 -11.36 -1.38 7.58
CA SER A 265 -11.12 -0.09 8.22
C SER A 265 -9.82 -0.09 9.02
N GLY A 266 -9.13 1.05 9.07
CA GLY A 266 -7.87 1.21 9.80
C GLY A 266 -6.70 0.33 9.31
N SER A 267 -6.88 -0.45 8.24
CA SER A 267 -5.87 -1.41 7.79
C SER A 267 -5.57 -1.34 6.28
N THR A 268 -6.49 -0.85 5.47
CA THR A 268 -6.33 -0.76 4.01
C THR A 268 -6.08 0.69 3.61
N LEU A 269 -4.97 0.97 2.92
CA LEU A 269 -4.68 2.30 2.38
C LEU A 269 -5.55 2.62 1.17
N LEU A 270 -6.14 3.82 1.17
CA LEU A 270 -6.85 4.39 0.04
C LEU A 270 -5.88 5.32 -0.73
N LEU A 271 -5.21 4.78 -1.73
CA LEU A 271 -4.24 5.52 -2.53
C LEU A 271 -4.97 6.48 -3.47
N ASP A 272 -4.81 7.79 -3.25
CA ASP A 272 -5.52 8.85 -3.98
C ASP A 272 -7.05 8.87 -3.68
N LYS A 273 -7.39 9.18 -2.42
CA LYS A 273 -8.79 9.21 -1.93
C LYS A 273 -9.70 10.10 -2.79
N GLU A 274 -9.18 11.22 -3.25
CA GLU A 274 -9.92 12.19 -4.06
C GLU A 274 -10.34 11.58 -5.40
N GLN A 275 -9.39 10.94 -6.10
CA GLN A 275 -9.68 10.29 -7.38
C GLN A 275 -10.54 9.04 -7.21
N ILE A 276 -10.35 8.28 -6.11
CA ILE A 276 -11.25 7.17 -5.75
C ILE A 276 -12.69 7.69 -5.61
N ALA A 277 -12.89 8.80 -4.89
CA ALA A 277 -14.23 9.35 -4.66
C ALA A 277 -14.88 9.85 -5.95
N VAL A 278 -14.13 10.52 -6.82
CA VAL A 278 -14.61 10.96 -8.14
C VAL A 278 -15.09 9.75 -8.96
N LEU A 279 -14.22 8.77 -9.15
CA LEU A 279 -14.52 7.57 -9.95
C LEU A 279 -15.65 6.74 -9.36
N ALA A 280 -15.69 6.56 -8.05
CA ALA A 280 -16.75 5.81 -7.37
C ALA A 280 -18.13 6.44 -7.60
N ASN A 281 -18.23 7.77 -7.57
CA ASN A 281 -19.48 8.48 -7.87
C ASN A 281 -19.86 8.41 -9.36
N GLU A 282 -18.90 8.62 -10.26
CA GLU A 282 -19.13 8.58 -11.71
C GLU A 282 -19.54 7.17 -12.19
N LEU A 283 -18.79 6.15 -11.75
CA LEU A 283 -18.96 4.77 -12.17
C LEU A 283 -19.99 3.99 -11.33
N LYS A 284 -20.61 4.65 -10.33
CA LYS A 284 -21.65 4.07 -9.46
C LYS A 284 -21.16 2.83 -8.69
N VAL A 285 -19.92 2.84 -8.23
CA VAL A 285 -19.36 1.82 -7.37
C VAL A 285 -19.34 2.33 -5.93
N THR A 286 -20.00 1.63 -5.01
CA THR A 286 -19.96 1.96 -3.58
C THR A 286 -18.58 1.60 -3.01
N VAL A 287 -17.95 2.50 -2.27
CA VAL A 287 -16.75 2.19 -1.47
C VAL A 287 -17.14 2.25 0.01
N TYR A 288 -16.89 1.16 0.71
CA TYR A 288 -17.32 0.96 2.10
C TYR A 288 -16.17 0.39 2.93
N ALA A 289 -15.98 0.89 4.16
CA ALA A 289 -15.01 0.35 5.12
C ALA A 289 -15.76 -0.44 6.22
N HIS A 290 -15.36 -1.70 6.41
CA HIS A 290 -15.97 -2.61 7.38
C HIS A 290 -15.07 -2.79 8.61
#